data_4a6f2345243f6321e2c2d0bb8bba51ac
#
_entry.id   4a6f2345243f6321e2c2d0bb8bba51ac
#
_cell.length_a   1.000
_cell.length_b   1.000
_cell.length_c   1.000
_cell.angle_alpha   90.00
_cell.angle_beta   90.00
_cell.angle_gamma   90.00
#
_symmetry.space_group_name_H-M   'P 1'
#
loop_
_entity.id
_entity.type
_entity.pdbx_description
1 polymer ?
#
loop_
_entity_poly.entity_id
_entity_poly.type
_entity_poly.pdbx_seq_one_letter_code
_entity_poly.pdbx_strand_id
1 'polypeptide(L)'
;EVHFYPGDTLYIPLNDVVSGALYSQKSCPSNWTFEANGLDPRAVQEVRWANENGSLAIAVDFVPVLAQSEQVEVDGTITLKDSQSGYVAEAVPVKGSFGNLTREVLPNSVNQISSPMNLYAGEIYGGEAVTLSFGDGVYLKEAVLEKGKTIYLNLDTSFDSEIANRYSSFDIQCYNFRGDEDSFQQPVKLCLPMRWSYTYVYELVNDKLVPIQAQMDEESGQISFSTESLGYYIISPIPMMERS
;
A
#
# COMPACT_ATOMS: atom_id res chain seq x y z
N GLU A 1 -9.47 -12.16 16.18
CA GLU A 1 -9.88 -11.88 14.80
C GLU A 1 -8.65 -11.94 13.91
N VAL A 2 -8.75 -12.66 12.78
CA VAL A 2 -7.64 -12.80 11.83
C VAL A 2 -7.59 -11.55 10.98
N HIS A 3 -6.38 -11.00 10.77
CA HIS A 3 -6.17 -9.87 9.89
C HIS A 3 -5.26 -10.28 8.74
N PHE A 4 -5.66 -9.93 7.52
CA PHE A 4 -4.92 -10.16 6.29
C PHE A 4 -4.42 -8.83 5.73
N TYR A 5 -3.21 -8.83 5.20
CA TYR A 5 -2.58 -7.66 4.60
C TYR A 5 -2.47 -7.78 3.08
N PRO A 6 -2.36 -6.67 2.35
CA PRO A 6 -2.08 -6.69 0.93
C PRO A 6 -0.84 -7.54 0.60
N GLY A 7 -1.02 -8.47 -0.35
CA GLY A 7 0.03 -9.40 -0.78
C GLY A 7 0.17 -10.67 0.07
N ASP A 8 -0.64 -10.84 1.12
CA ASP A 8 -0.66 -12.09 1.89
C ASP A 8 -1.20 -13.25 1.06
N THR A 9 -0.78 -14.46 1.43
CA THR A 9 -1.37 -15.71 0.97
C THR A 9 -1.76 -16.55 2.19
N LEU A 10 -3.03 -16.94 2.28
CA LEU A 10 -3.50 -17.92 3.25
C LEU A 10 -3.43 -19.31 2.64
N TYR A 11 -2.67 -20.22 3.26
CA TYR A 11 -2.66 -21.62 2.88
C TYR A 11 -3.62 -22.43 3.77
N ILE A 12 -4.49 -23.20 3.14
CA ILE A 12 -5.43 -24.12 3.80
C ILE A 12 -4.92 -25.53 3.57
N PRO A 13 -4.34 -26.19 4.58
CA PRO A 13 -3.87 -27.57 4.48
C PRO A 13 -5.05 -28.52 4.26
N LEU A 14 -4.93 -29.47 3.35
CA LEU A 14 -6.01 -30.40 3.04
C LEU A 14 -6.21 -31.49 4.09
N ASN A 15 -5.20 -31.76 4.92
CA ASN A 15 -5.31 -32.71 6.03
C ASN A 15 -6.37 -32.31 7.07
N ASP A 16 -6.70 -31.01 7.15
CA ASP A 16 -7.74 -30.49 8.02
C ASP A 16 -9.13 -30.53 7.37
N VAL A 17 -9.23 -30.80 6.07
CA VAL A 17 -10.45 -30.71 5.27
C VAL A 17 -10.92 -32.10 4.79
N VAL A 18 -9.97 -32.91 4.32
CA VAL A 18 -10.21 -34.27 3.82
C VAL A 18 -9.28 -35.28 4.47
N SER A 19 -9.81 -36.44 4.86
CA SER A 19 -8.98 -37.54 5.31
C SER A 19 -8.40 -38.29 4.11
N GLY A 20 -7.21 -38.86 4.28
CA GLY A 20 -6.59 -39.72 3.29
C GLY A 20 -5.34 -39.11 2.63
N ALA A 21 -4.93 -39.71 1.53
CA ALA A 21 -3.63 -39.41 0.88
C ALA A 21 -3.65 -38.19 -0.02
N LEU A 22 -4.77 -37.45 -0.14
CA LEU A 22 -4.87 -36.32 -1.07
C LEU A 22 -3.85 -35.22 -0.75
N TYR A 23 -3.71 -34.86 0.53
CA TYR A 23 -2.81 -33.81 0.95
C TYR A 23 -1.32 -34.13 0.74
N SER A 24 -0.94 -35.40 0.65
CA SER A 24 0.43 -35.83 0.38
C SER A 24 0.83 -35.78 -1.10
N GLN A 25 -0.11 -35.46 -1.98
CA GLN A 25 0.15 -35.36 -3.42
C GLN A 25 0.79 -34.02 -3.77
N LYS A 26 1.66 -34.02 -4.78
CA LYS A 26 2.31 -32.79 -5.27
C LYS A 26 1.39 -31.93 -6.13
N SER A 27 0.40 -32.54 -6.76
CA SER A 27 -0.57 -31.88 -7.62
C SER A 27 -1.97 -32.43 -7.38
N CYS A 28 -2.98 -31.62 -7.60
CA CYS A 28 -4.36 -32.03 -7.44
C CYS A 28 -4.75 -33.01 -8.53
N PRO A 29 -5.35 -34.20 -8.18
CA PRO A 29 -5.98 -35.07 -9.15
C PRO A 29 -7.12 -34.38 -9.89
N SER A 30 -7.31 -34.72 -11.17
CA SER A 30 -8.28 -34.07 -12.06
C SER A 30 -9.75 -34.20 -11.62
N ASN A 31 -10.05 -35.19 -10.79
CA ASN A 31 -11.39 -35.41 -10.22
C ASN A 31 -11.73 -34.52 -9.01
N TRP A 32 -10.74 -33.85 -8.44
CA TRP A 32 -10.95 -32.92 -7.34
C TRP A 32 -11.05 -31.49 -7.81
N THR A 33 -12.04 -30.79 -7.32
CA THR A 33 -12.29 -29.37 -7.56
C THR A 33 -12.61 -28.65 -6.24
N PHE A 34 -12.54 -27.36 -6.23
CA PHE A 34 -13.05 -26.55 -5.13
C PHE A 34 -14.01 -25.48 -5.66
N GLU A 35 -14.89 -25.03 -4.77
CA GLU A 35 -15.79 -23.92 -5.00
C GLU A 35 -15.57 -22.89 -3.87
N ALA A 36 -15.28 -21.64 -4.27
CA ALA A 36 -15.12 -20.53 -3.35
C ALA A 36 -16.34 -19.61 -3.43
N ASN A 37 -16.96 -19.35 -2.27
CA ASN A 37 -18.17 -18.55 -2.18
C ASN A 37 -18.02 -17.43 -1.14
N GLY A 38 -18.59 -16.27 -1.40
CA GLY A 38 -18.66 -15.15 -0.47
C GLY A 38 -17.36 -14.37 -0.29
N LEU A 39 -16.29 -14.70 -1.02
CA LEU A 39 -15.03 -13.99 -0.95
C LEU A 39 -15.11 -12.67 -1.75
N ASP A 40 -14.86 -11.55 -1.06
CA ASP A 40 -14.92 -10.22 -1.67
C ASP A 40 -13.73 -10.00 -2.62
N PRO A 41 -13.95 -9.67 -3.91
CA PRO A 41 -12.86 -9.46 -4.88
C PRO A 41 -12.02 -8.21 -4.58
N ARG A 42 -12.45 -7.33 -3.68
CA ARG A 42 -11.61 -6.21 -3.21
C ARG A 42 -10.51 -6.68 -2.26
N ALA A 43 -10.69 -7.85 -1.63
CA ALA A 43 -9.72 -8.45 -0.72
C ALA A 43 -9.00 -9.64 -1.36
N VAL A 44 -9.73 -10.53 -2.03
CA VAL A 44 -9.20 -11.78 -2.56
C VAL A 44 -9.02 -11.68 -4.08
N GLN A 45 -7.78 -11.86 -4.51
CA GLN A 45 -7.40 -11.83 -5.92
C GLN A 45 -7.67 -13.18 -6.59
N GLU A 46 -7.27 -14.29 -5.94
CA GLU A 46 -7.33 -15.63 -6.51
C GLU A 46 -7.44 -16.69 -5.41
N VAL A 47 -8.14 -17.77 -5.73
CA VAL A 47 -8.09 -19.03 -4.97
C VAL A 47 -7.58 -20.11 -5.92
N ARG A 48 -6.52 -20.81 -5.52
CA ARG A 48 -5.83 -21.78 -6.37
C ARG A 48 -5.32 -22.99 -5.60
N TRP A 49 -5.08 -24.07 -6.35
CA TRP A 49 -4.29 -25.18 -5.83
C TRP A 49 -2.83 -24.74 -5.66
N ALA A 50 -2.23 -25.18 -4.54
CA ALA A 50 -0.86 -24.86 -4.21
C ALA A 50 -0.16 -26.07 -3.57
N ASN A 51 1.14 -25.97 -3.40
CA ASN A 51 1.92 -26.91 -2.63
C ASN A 51 2.66 -26.13 -1.54
N GLU A 52 2.38 -26.48 -0.30
CA GLU A 52 3.04 -25.88 0.86
C GLU A 52 3.84 -26.95 1.59
N ASN A 53 5.15 -26.73 1.74
CA ASN A 53 6.06 -27.65 2.41
C ASN A 53 5.99 -29.10 1.90
N GLY A 54 5.76 -29.29 0.61
CA GLY A 54 5.65 -30.59 -0.03
C GLY A 54 4.26 -31.25 0.06
N SER A 55 3.26 -30.56 0.59
CA SER A 55 1.89 -31.04 0.71
C SER A 55 0.93 -30.18 -0.11
N LEU A 56 -0.07 -30.82 -0.70
CA LEU A 56 -1.13 -30.11 -1.44
C LEU A 56 -1.96 -29.26 -0.49
N ALA A 57 -2.22 -28.02 -0.90
CA ALA A 57 -3.03 -27.04 -0.16
C ALA A 57 -3.89 -26.24 -1.12
N ILE A 58 -4.84 -25.48 -0.57
CA ILE A 58 -5.51 -24.39 -1.28
C ILE A 58 -4.90 -23.09 -0.80
N ALA A 59 -4.48 -22.25 -1.73
CA ALA A 59 -4.00 -20.91 -1.46
C ALA A 59 -5.09 -19.89 -1.76
N VAL A 60 -5.27 -18.96 -0.84
CA VAL A 60 -6.10 -17.75 -1.02
C VAL A 60 -5.15 -16.59 -1.09
N ASP A 61 -4.96 -16.04 -2.29
CA ASP A 61 -4.08 -14.89 -2.52
C ASP A 61 -4.89 -13.60 -2.35
N PHE A 62 -4.42 -12.75 -1.46
CA PHE A 62 -5.00 -11.43 -1.24
C PHE A 62 -4.44 -10.42 -2.24
N VAL A 63 -5.24 -9.42 -2.61
CA VAL A 63 -4.79 -8.40 -3.57
C VAL A 63 -3.51 -7.73 -3.08
N PRO A 64 -2.55 -7.46 -3.99
CA PRO A 64 -1.23 -6.96 -3.59
C PRO A 64 -1.23 -5.51 -3.13
N VAL A 65 -2.24 -4.73 -3.51
CA VAL A 65 -2.37 -3.31 -3.17
C VAL A 65 -3.83 -2.98 -2.85
N LEU A 66 -4.03 -2.30 -1.73
CA LEU A 66 -5.31 -1.70 -1.36
C LEU A 66 -5.08 -0.20 -1.13
N ALA A 67 -5.46 0.64 -2.11
CA ALA A 67 -5.22 2.08 -2.10
C ALA A 67 -6.35 2.85 -1.38
N GLN A 68 -6.69 2.41 -0.18
CA GLN A 68 -7.72 3.04 0.66
C GLN A 68 -7.47 2.76 2.14
N SER A 69 -8.06 3.58 3.00
CA SER A 69 -7.95 3.44 4.46
C SER A 69 -8.96 2.45 5.05
N GLU A 70 -10.07 2.20 4.37
CA GLU A 70 -11.10 1.28 4.83
C GLU A 70 -10.63 -0.17 4.80
N GLN A 71 -11.09 -0.96 5.77
CA GLN A 71 -10.90 -2.39 5.81
C GLN A 71 -12.05 -3.10 5.10
N VAL A 72 -11.75 -4.26 4.52
CA VAL A 72 -12.73 -5.13 3.86
C VAL A 72 -12.98 -6.35 4.74
N GLU A 73 -14.23 -6.60 5.10
CA GLU A 73 -14.61 -7.84 5.78
C GLU A 73 -14.46 -9.03 4.83
N VAL A 74 -13.81 -10.08 5.32
CA VAL A 74 -13.67 -11.35 4.62
C VAL A 74 -14.53 -12.37 5.33
N ASP A 75 -15.60 -12.80 4.69
CA ASP A 75 -16.50 -13.85 5.22
C ASP A 75 -16.96 -14.75 4.07
N GLY A 76 -16.15 -15.73 3.78
CA GLY A 76 -16.41 -16.69 2.72
C GLY A 76 -16.12 -18.12 3.11
N THR A 77 -16.34 -19.02 2.18
CA THR A 77 -16.11 -20.45 2.37
C THR A 77 -15.46 -21.06 1.14
N ILE A 78 -14.69 -22.13 1.37
CA ILE A 78 -14.13 -22.98 0.32
C ILE A 78 -14.61 -24.41 0.56
N THR A 79 -15.21 -25.01 -0.47
CA THR A 79 -15.74 -26.38 -0.41
C THR A 79 -15.04 -27.23 -1.45
N LEU A 80 -14.44 -28.36 -1.04
CA LEU A 80 -13.83 -29.32 -1.93
C LEU A 80 -14.86 -30.36 -2.38
N LYS A 81 -14.77 -30.78 -3.64
CA LYS A 81 -15.63 -31.76 -4.27
C LYS A 81 -14.82 -32.80 -5.03
N ASP A 82 -15.18 -34.05 -4.88
CA ASP A 82 -14.68 -35.15 -5.73
C ASP A 82 -15.76 -35.53 -6.73
N SER A 83 -15.53 -35.24 -8.01
CA SER A 83 -16.47 -35.52 -9.09
C SER A 83 -16.61 -37.01 -9.37
N GLN A 84 -15.65 -37.85 -8.98
CA GLN A 84 -15.68 -39.28 -9.21
C GLN A 84 -16.55 -40.02 -8.22
N SER A 85 -16.44 -39.67 -6.95
CA SER A 85 -17.25 -40.29 -5.86
C SER A 85 -18.53 -39.51 -5.52
N GLY A 86 -18.63 -38.26 -5.96
CA GLY A 86 -19.69 -37.34 -5.56
C GLY A 86 -19.52 -36.79 -4.14
N TYR A 87 -18.37 -37.04 -3.50
CA TYR A 87 -18.09 -36.55 -2.16
C TYR A 87 -17.96 -35.04 -2.13
N VAL A 88 -18.54 -34.42 -1.12
CA VAL A 88 -18.44 -32.99 -0.82
C VAL A 88 -17.91 -32.85 0.59
N ALA A 89 -16.77 -32.22 0.76
CA ALA A 89 -16.17 -31.96 2.07
C ALA A 89 -16.94 -30.87 2.82
N GLU A 90 -16.74 -30.81 4.13
CA GLU A 90 -17.24 -29.70 4.94
C GLU A 90 -16.60 -28.37 4.44
N ALA A 91 -17.41 -27.31 4.39
CA ALA A 91 -16.95 -26.01 3.95
C ALA A 91 -15.95 -25.42 4.94
N VAL A 92 -14.79 -24.99 4.43
CA VAL A 92 -13.76 -24.31 5.21
C VAL A 92 -14.06 -22.82 5.25
N PRO A 93 -14.27 -22.22 6.42
CA PRO A 93 -14.49 -20.79 6.52
C PRO A 93 -13.18 -20.02 6.28
N VAL A 94 -13.27 -18.94 5.52
CA VAL A 94 -12.23 -17.92 5.37
C VAL A 94 -12.79 -16.63 5.94
N LYS A 95 -12.41 -16.31 7.18
CA LYS A 95 -12.99 -15.19 7.93
C LYS A 95 -11.91 -14.31 8.54
N GLY A 96 -12.14 -13.01 8.48
CA GLY A 96 -11.27 -12.00 9.07
C GLY A 96 -11.51 -10.61 8.49
N SER A 97 -10.57 -9.72 8.70
CA SER A 97 -10.55 -8.42 8.06
C SER A 97 -9.32 -8.31 7.15
N PHE A 98 -9.47 -7.65 6.02
CA PHE A 98 -8.38 -7.36 5.09
C PHE A 98 -8.16 -5.86 5.00
N GLY A 99 -6.92 -5.40 5.12
CA GLY A 99 -6.59 -3.98 5.00
C GLY A 99 -5.12 -3.69 5.23
N ASN A 100 -4.75 -2.43 5.03
CA ASN A 100 -3.39 -1.97 5.27
C ASN A 100 -3.03 -2.00 6.75
N LEU A 101 -1.74 -2.12 7.04
CA LEU A 101 -1.23 -1.91 8.39
C LEU A 101 -1.70 -0.56 8.92
N THR A 102 -2.33 -0.55 10.08
CA THR A 102 -2.83 0.67 10.73
C THR A 102 -2.06 0.91 12.03
N ARG A 103 -1.55 2.12 12.18
CA ARG A 103 -0.95 2.60 13.45
C ARG A 103 -1.66 3.84 13.94
N GLU A 104 -1.73 3.98 15.25
CA GLU A 104 -2.24 5.21 15.87
C GLU A 104 -1.18 6.32 15.85
N VAL A 105 -1.62 7.55 15.60
CA VAL A 105 -0.77 8.74 15.68
C VAL A 105 -0.23 8.90 17.09
N LEU A 106 1.07 9.06 17.20
CA LEU A 106 1.75 9.40 18.44
C LEU A 106 1.98 10.92 18.49
N PRO A 107 1.29 11.65 19.38
CA PRO A 107 1.55 13.07 19.59
C PRO A 107 2.96 13.31 20.15
N ASN A 108 3.54 14.45 19.84
CA ASN A 108 4.88 14.85 20.30
C ASN A 108 6.02 13.91 19.90
N SER A 109 5.82 13.09 18.89
CA SER A 109 6.80 12.16 18.33
C SER A 109 6.86 12.22 16.83
N VAL A 110 7.98 11.80 16.24
CA VAL A 110 8.04 11.56 14.80
C VAL A 110 7.36 10.22 14.52
N ASN A 111 6.28 10.26 13.73
CA ASN A 111 5.56 9.06 13.33
C ASN A 111 6.23 8.44 12.10
N GLN A 112 6.73 7.21 12.24
CA GLN A 112 7.37 6.48 11.14
C GLN A 112 6.31 5.87 10.23
N ILE A 113 6.38 6.18 8.94
CA ILE A 113 5.45 5.67 7.93
C ILE A 113 6.14 4.54 7.15
N SER A 114 5.64 3.32 7.35
CA SER A 114 6.03 2.14 6.56
C SER A 114 5.09 2.07 5.35
N SER A 115 5.42 2.81 4.31
CA SER A 115 4.58 2.97 3.12
C SER A 115 4.41 1.64 2.32
N PRO A 116 3.21 1.23 1.91
CA PRO A 116 1.91 1.84 2.24
C PRO A 116 1.39 1.46 3.64
N MET A 117 0.70 2.38 4.31
CA MET A 117 0.05 2.10 5.58
C MET A 117 -1.07 3.09 5.88
N ASN A 118 -1.89 2.74 6.87
CA ASN A 118 -2.87 3.64 7.43
C ASN A 118 -2.35 4.29 8.71
N LEU A 119 -2.73 5.54 8.93
CA LEU A 119 -2.50 6.28 10.15
C LEU A 119 -3.84 6.69 10.76
N TYR A 120 -4.08 6.30 12.01
CA TYR A 120 -5.33 6.54 12.73
C TYR A 120 -5.15 7.66 13.77
N ALA A 121 -5.94 8.71 13.66
CA ALA A 121 -6.00 9.78 14.63
C ALA A 121 -6.95 9.41 15.78
N GLY A 122 -6.46 8.58 16.71
CA GLY A 122 -7.24 7.98 17.79
C GLY A 122 -7.48 8.88 18.99
N GLU A 123 -7.79 8.27 20.13
CA GLU A 123 -8.19 9.00 21.35
C GLU A 123 -7.06 9.79 21.99
N ILE A 124 -5.81 9.33 21.84
CA ILE A 124 -4.64 10.02 22.40
C ILE A 124 -4.23 11.26 21.59
N TYR A 125 -4.73 11.38 20.36
CA TYR A 125 -4.44 12.51 19.50
C TYR A 125 -5.33 13.71 19.83
N GLY A 126 -4.71 14.82 20.23
CA GLY A 126 -5.40 16.03 20.65
C GLY A 126 -5.70 17.06 19.55
N GLY A 127 -5.28 16.80 18.30
CA GLY A 127 -5.41 17.72 17.18
C GLY A 127 -4.19 18.63 16.95
N GLU A 128 -3.08 18.34 17.64
CA GLU A 128 -1.82 19.06 17.45
C GLU A 128 -1.13 18.67 16.14
N ALA A 129 -0.26 19.56 15.64
CA ALA A 129 0.57 19.29 14.49
C ALA A 129 1.60 18.21 14.81
N VAL A 130 1.73 17.21 13.93
CA VAL A 130 2.68 16.11 14.06
C VAL A 130 3.63 16.06 12.86
N THR A 131 4.74 15.34 13.03
CA THR A 131 5.69 15.04 11.95
C THR A 131 5.57 13.58 11.55
N LEU A 132 5.47 13.35 10.24
CA LEU A 132 5.46 12.03 9.62
C LEU A 132 6.77 11.83 8.86
N SER A 133 7.46 10.71 9.09
CA SER A 133 8.70 10.36 8.40
C SER A 133 8.47 9.17 7.47
N PHE A 134 8.73 9.34 6.18
CA PHE A 134 8.69 8.25 5.18
C PHE A 134 10.05 7.56 5.02
N GLY A 135 11.06 7.95 5.81
CA GLY A 135 12.44 7.51 5.63
C GLY A 135 13.18 8.30 4.54
N ASP A 136 14.47 8.03 4.41
CA ASP A 136 15.35 8.62 3.38
C ASP A 136 15.31 10.16 3.29
N GLY A 137 15.05 10.84 4.41
CA GLY A 137 15.00 12.31 4.47
C GLY A 137 13.67 12.93 3.98
N VAL A 138 12.64 12.13 3.76
CA VAL A 138 11.31 12.61 3.37
C VAL A 138 10.43 12.76 4.60
N TYR A 139 9.94 13.98 4.84
CA TYR A 139 9.10 14.32 5.99
C TYR A 139 7.88 15.13 5.57
N LEU A 140 6.77 14.87 6.25
CA LEU A 140 5.65 15.80 6.33
C LEU A 140 5.65 16.40 7.72
N LYS A 141 5.88 17.70 7.78
CA LYS A 141 5.83 18.47 9.03
C LYS A 141 4.53 19.29 9.09
N GLU A 142 4.16 19.68 10.30
CA GLU A 142 2.97 20.49 10.55
C GLU A 142 1.66 19.80 10.11
N ALA A 143 1.66 18.46 10.09
CA ALA A 143 0.49 17.68 9.71
C ALA A 143 -0.55 17.66 10.84
N VAL A 144 -1.76 18.11 10.54
CA VAL A 144 -2.91 18.03 11.44
C VAL A 144 -3.95 17.10 10.84
N LEU A 145 -4.30 16.06 11.58
CA LEU A 145 -5.27 15.06 11.15
C LEU A 145 -6.65 15.35 11.76
N GLU A 146 -7.69 14.81 11.17
CA GLU A 146 -9.02 14.84 11.75
C GLU A 146 -9.15 13.71 12.77
N LYS A 147 -9.47 14.09 14.03
CA LYS A 147 -9.64 13.11 15.11
C LYS A 147 -10.73 12.08 14.78
N GLY A 148 -10.43 10.83 15.06
CA GLY A 148 -11.31 9.69 14.80
C GLY A 148 -11.25 9.16 13.38
N LYS A 149 -10.45 9.77 12.50
CA LYS A 149 -10.28 9.29 11.12
C LYS A 149 -8.99 8.53 10.89
N THR A 150 -9.06 7.66 9.92
CA THR A 150 -7.92 6.91 9.38
C THR A 150 -7.60 7.45 8.00
N ILE A 151 -6.32 7.72 7.74
CA ILE A 151 -5.83 8.13 6.42
C ILE A 151 -4.90 7.07 5.86
N TYR A 152 -4.95 6.88 4.54
CA TYR A 152 -4.01 6.03 3.81
C TYR A 152 -2.82 6.86 3.33
N LEU A 153 -1.62 6.38 3.60
CA LEU A 153 -0.37 7.03 3.21
C LEU A 153 0.50 6.08 2.40
N ASN A 154 0.89 6.52 1.22
CA ASN A 154 1.79 5.78 0.35
C ASN A 154 2.72 6.73 -0.39
N LEU A 155 4.01 6.45 -0.37
CA LEU A 155 5.03 7.14 -1.16
C LEU A 155 5.71 6.14 -2.10
N ASP A 156 5.58 6.37 -3.40
CA ASP A 156 6.31 5.66 -4.44
C ASP A 156 7.45 6.53 -4.95
N THR A 157 8.69 6.06 -4.79
CA THR A 157 9.91 6.75 -5.23
C THR A 157 10.55 6.09 -6.44
N SER A 158 9.85 5.21 -7.13
CA SER A 158 10.35 4.54 -8.32
C SER A 158 10.61 5.55 -9.44
N PHE A 159 11.67 5.27 -10.24
CA PHE A 159 12.03 6.10 -11.37
C PHE A 159 10.96 6.07 -12.45
N ASP A 160 10.54 7.25 -12.90
CA ASP A 160 9.56 7.41 -13.95
C ASP A 160 10.23 7.67 -15.30
N SER A 161 10.32 6.62 -16.10
CA SER A 161 10.93 6.69 -17.43
C SER A 161 10.12 7.50 -18.43
N GLU A 162 8.80 7.61 -18.26
CA GLU A 162 7.95 8.42 -19.14
C GLU A 162 8.23 9.89 -18.94
N ILE A 163 8.32 10.32 -17.68
CA ILE A 163 8.71 11.70 -17.35
C ILE A 163 10.13 12.00 -17.85
N ALA A 164 11.09 11.12 -17.60
CA ALA A 164 12.47 11.30 -18.03
C ALA A 164 12.60 11.39 -19.56
N ASN A 165 11.81 10.61 -20.29
CA ASN A 165 11.81 10.65 -21.76
C ASN A 165 11.09 11.87 -22.34
N ARG A 166 10.04 12.33 -21.67
CA ARG A 166 9.25 13.48 -22.12
C ARG A 166 9.95 14.82 -21.90
N TYR A 167 10.74 14.91 -20.84
CA TYR A 167 11.46 16.13 -20.47
C TYR A 167 12.97 16.01 -20.72
N SER A 168 13.68 17.13 -20.62
CA SER A 168 15.09 17.23 -20.98
C SER A 168 16.07 16.67 -19.94
N SER A 169 15.59 16.25 -18.78
CA SER A 169 16.44 15.71 -17.71
C SER A 169 16.23 14.21 -17.53
N PHE A 170 17.36 13.47 -17.52
CA PHE A 170 17.36 12.04 -17.13
C PHE A 170 17.76 11.84 -15.66
N ASP A 171 18.27 12.87 -15.03
CA ASP A 171 18.75 12.85 -13.64
C ASP A 171 17.63 13.41 -12.75
N ILE A 172 16.58 12.61 -12.55
CA ILE A 172 15.41 12.99 -11.79
C ILE A 172 15.23 12.10 -10.58
N GLN A 173 14.61 12.67 -9.55
CA GLN A 173 14.08 11.90 -8.42
C GLN A 173 12.58 12.13 -8.33
N CYS A 174 11.84 11.02 -8.22
CA CYS A 174 10.38 11.02 -8.17
C CYS A 174 9.87 10.76 -6.76
N TYR A 175 8.85 11.51 -6.36
CA TYR A 175 8.14 11.37 -5.08
C TYR A 175 6.63 11.40 -5.36
N ASN A 176 6.07 10.24 -5.61
CA ASN A 176 4.65 10.09 -5.89
C ASN A 176 3.90 9.71 -4.61
N PHE A 177 3.27 10.68 -3.99
CA PHE A 177 2.41 10.46 -2.84
C PHE A 177 1.03 10.01 -3.31
N ARG A 178 0.61 8.86 -2.85
CA ARG A 178 -0.73 8.31 -3.07
C ARG A 178 -1.41 8.26 -1.71
N GLY A 179 -2.49 8.96 -1.57
CA GLY A 179 -3.22 9.05 -0.31
C GLY A 179 -4.66 9.49 -0.56
N ASP A 180 -5.41 9.53 0.52
CA ASP A 180 -6.75 10.09 0.47
C ASP A 180 -6.64 11.61 0.21
N GLU A 181 -7.45 12.12 -0.72
CA GLU A 181 -7.66 13.56 -0.85
C GLU A 181 -8.16 14.08 0.50
N ASP A 182 -7.88 15.28 0.87
CA ASP A 182 -8.30 15.87 2.15
C ASP A 182 -7.78 15.18 3.44
N SER A 183 -6.60 14.57 3.38
CA SER A 183 -6.01 13.85 4.53
C SER A 183 -5.64 14.76 5.70
N PHE A 184 -5.45 16.05 5.48
CA PHE A 184 -4.98 16.99 6.48
C PHE A 184 -5.92 18.19 6.64
N GLN A 185 -6.03 18.69 7.89
CA GLN A 185 -6.90 19.81 8.25
C GLN A 185 -6.32 21.19 7.88
N GLN A 186 -5.04 21.23 7.52
CA GLN A 186 -4.32 22.45 7.12
C GLN A 186 -3.18 22.09 6.17
N PRO A 187 -2.59 23.07 5.47
CA PRO A 187 -1.41 22.83 4.65
C PRO A 187 -0.28 22.19 5.44
N VAL A 188 0.37 21.19 4.84
CA VAL A 188 1.54 20.52 5.40
C VAL A 188 2.83 21.08 4.81
N LYS A 189 3.92 20.98 5.55
CA LYS A 189 5.25 21.28 5.06
C LYS A 189 5.92 20.01 4.59
N LEU A 190 6.03 19.83 3.27
CA LEU A 190 6.77 18.72 2.69
C LEU A 190 8.27 19.05 2.66
N CYS A 191 9.08 18.13 3.20
CA CYS A 191 10.53 18.20 3.18
C CYS A 191 11.08 17.02 2.38
N LEU A 192 11.90 17.32 1.38
CA LEU A 192 12.58 16.35 0.52
C LEU A 192 14.10 16.48 0.68
N PRO A 193 14.88 15.40 0.51
CA PRO A 193 16.33 15.50 0.55
C PRO A 193 16.86 16.28 -0.65
N MET A 194 17.83 17.18 -0.40
CA MET A 194 18.54 17.91 -1.44
C MET A 194 19.69 17.04 -1.94
N ARG A 195 19.56 16.50 -3.16
CA ARG A 195 20.58 15.63 -3.76
C ARG A 195 21.69 16.40 -4.49
N TRP A 196 21.38 17.61 -4.95
CA TRP A 196 22.27 18.45 -5.73
C TRP A 196 22.33 19.83 -5.10
N SER A 197 23.45 20.50 -5.25
CA SER A 197 23.67 21.87 -4.74
C SER A 197 22.68 22.89 -5.32
N TYR A 198 22.14 22.60 -6.48
CA TYR A 198 21.03 23.33 -7.09
C TYR A 198 19.95 22.34 -7.51
N THR A 199 18.70 22.62 -7.17
CA THR A 199 17.60 21.68 -7.40
C THR A 199 16.34 22.43 -7.84
N TYR A 200 15.76 21.95 -8.92
CA TYR A 200 14.46 22.40 -9.41
C TYR A 200 13.39 21.43 -8.91
N VAL A 201 12.27 21.98 -8.47
CA VAL A 201 11.13 21.20 -7.93
C VAL A 201 9.92 21.44 -8.80
N TYR A 202 9.24 20.36 -9.14
CA TYR A 202 8.02 20.38 -9.95
C TYR A 202 6.95 19.50 -9.31
N GLU A 203 5.70 19.84 -9.56
CA GLU A 203 4.55 18.98 -9.33
C GLU A 203 3.97 18.55 -10.68
N LEU A 204 3.68 17.27 -10.83
CA LEU A 204 2.96 16.75 -11.99
C LEU A 204 1.46 16.96 -11.79
N VAL A 205 0.88 17.90 -12.55
CA VAL A 205 -0.55 18.24 -12.50
C VAL A 205 -1.12 18.12 -13.90
N ASN A 206 -2.13 17.28 -14.07
CA ASN A 206 -2.77 17.03 -15.37
C ASN A 206 -1.75 16.75 -16.48
N ASP A 207 -0.84 15.84 -16.24
CA ASP A 207 0.26 15.44 -17.14
C ASP A 207 1.26 16.56 -17.52
N LYS A 208 1.30 17.64 -16.76
CA LYS A 208 2.25 18.74 -16.96
C LYS A 208 3.06 19.00 -15.70
N LEU A 209 4.34 19.27 -15.87
CA LEU A 209 5.20 19.71 -14.79
C LEU A 209 4.99 21.20 -14.50
N VAL A 210 4.55 21.48 -13.28
CA VAL A 210 4.36 22.84 -12.78
C VAL A 210 5.50 23.15 -11.81
N PRO A 211 6.28 24.20 -12.04
CA PRO A 211 7.36 24.59 -11.14
C PRO A 211 6.83 24.95 -9.75
N ILE A 212 7.53 24.48 -8.72
CA ILE A 212 7.27 24.85 -7.32
C ILE A 212 8.41 25.70 -6.81
N GLN A 213 8.06 26.79 -6.14
CA GLN A 213 9.01 27.61 -5.43
C GLN A 213 9.26 27.00 -4.04
N ALA A 214 10.40 26.33 -3.89
CA ALA A 214 10.79 25.67 -2.67
C ALA A 214 11.91 26.45 -1.97
N GLN A 215 11.98 26.29 -0.64
CA GLN A 215 13.11 26.76 0.17
C GLN A 215 14.17 25.66 0.20
N MET A 216 15.41 26.04 -0.04
CA MET A 216 16.57 25.15 0.05
C MET A 216 17.36 25.52 1.30
N ASP A 217 17.63 24.54 2.14
CA ASP A 217 18.47 24.65 3.31
C ASP A 217 19.70 23.76 3.12
N GLU A 218 20.82 24.40 2.78
CA GLU A 218 22.09 23.71 2.56
C GLU A 218 22.66 23.09 3.85
N GLU A 219 22.36 23.67 5.01
CA GLU A 219 22.84 23.18 6.29
C GLU A 219 22.16 21.88 6.68
N SER A 220 20.85 21.79 6.53
CA SER A 220 20.09 20.56 6.79
C SER A 220 20.07 19.59 5.60
N GLY A 221 20.45 20.05 4.40
CA GLY A 221 20.33 19.26 3.17
C GLY A 221 18.90 18.98 2.75
N GLN A 222 17.96 19.89 3.07
CA GLN A 222 16.54 19.73 2.80
C GLN A 222 15.99 20.80 1.87
N ILE A 223 15.05 20.37 1.04
CA ILE A 223 14.16 21.24 0.26
C ILE A 223 12.79 21.19 0.94
N SER A 224 12.15 22.34 1.12
CA SER A 224 10.83 22.37 1.72
C SER A 224 9.89 23.35 1.03
N PHE A 225 8.61 22.98 1.02
CA PHE A 225 7.52 23.82 0.54
C PHE A 225 6.21 23.40 1.23
N SER A 226 5.24 24.31 1.23
CA SER A 226 3.92 24.06 1.80
C SER A 226 2.98 23.56 0.70
N THR A 227 2.13 22.58 1.00
CA THR A 227 1.09 22.08 0.11
C THR A 227 -0.20 21.78 0.87
N GLU A 228 -1.34 22.01 0.25
CA GLU A 228 -2.65 21.67 0.81
C GLU A 228 -3.03 20.21 0.61
N SER A 229 -2.47 19.58 -0.43
CA SER A 229 -2.66 18.16 -0.74
C SER A 229 -1.37 17.52 -1.19
N LEU A 230 -1.24 16.22 -0.94
CA LEU A 230 -0.10 15.44 -1.41
C LEU A 230 -0.25 15.10 -2.88
N GLY A 231 0.80 15.33 -3.65
CA GLY A 231 0.82 15.13 -5.09
C GLY A 231 1.99 14.28 -5.57
N TYR A 232 2.29 14.42 -6.85
CA TYR A 232 3.44 13.78 -7.48
C TYR A 232 4.51 14.84 -7.77
N TYR A 233 5.62 14.75 -7.02
CA TYR A 233 6.71 15.72 -7.11
C TYR A 233 7.93 15.12 -7.78
N ILE A 234 8.62 15.97 -8.57
CA ILE A 234 9.83 15.59 -9.28
C ILE A 234 10.89 16.65 -9.02
N ILE A 235 12.08 16.21 -8.65
CA ILE A 235 13.23 17.09 -8.49
C ILE A 235 14.29 16.77 -9.54
N SER A 236 15.01 17.81 -10.00
CA SER A 236 16.01 17.73 -11.04
C SER A 236 17.15 18.72 -10.81
N PRO A 237 18.42 18.40 -11.17
CA PRO A 237 19.53 19.34 -11.10
C PRO A 237 19.49 20.44 -12.17
N ILE A 238 18.69 20.24 -13.23
CA ILE A 238 18.55 21.17 -14.34
C ILE A 238 17.07 21.49 -14.60
N PRO A 239 16.77 22.63 -15.23
CA PRO A 239 15.40 22.93 -15.63
C PRO A 239 14.83 21.84 -16.54
N MET A 240 13.60 21.39 -16.24
CA MET A 240 12.92 20.40 -17.05
C MET A 240 12.08 21.09 -18.11
N MET A 241 12.46 20.90 -19.36
CA MET A 241 11.74 21.43 -20.52
C MET A 241 11.18 20.24 -21.33
N GLU A 242 9.92 20.36 -21.74
CA GLU A 242 9.31 19.37 -22.61
C GLU A 242 10.05 19.27 -23.94
N ARG A 243 10.36 18.08 -24.37
CA ARG A 243 11.01 17.84 -25.67
C ARG A 243 9.99 18.09 -26.78
N SER A 244 10.42 18.82 -27.79
CA SER A 244 9.66 19.09 -29.00
C SER A 244 9.59 17.87 -29.93
#